data_f2985905151a12f7f2b97c52191b0c28
#
_entry.id   f2985905151a12f7f2b97c52191b0c28
#
_cell.length_a   1.000
_cell.length_b   1.000
_cell.length_c   1.000
_cell.angle_alpha   90.00
_cell.angle_beta   90.00
_cell.angle_gamma   90.00
#
_symmetry.space_group_name_H-M   'P 1'
#
loop_
_entity.id
_entity.type
_entity.pdbx_description
1 polymer ?
#
loop_
_entity_poly.entity_id
_entity_poly.type
_entity_poly.pdbx_seq_one_letter_code
_entity_poly.pdbx_strand_id
1 'polypeptide(L)'
;MPKTWFITGASRGFGREWTIAALDRGDSVAATARDTATLDDLVERFGDRILPLRLDVTDREADFATVRRAQEHFGRLDVVVNNAGYGQFGMIEEITEQEARAQFETNLFGVLWVTQAALPFLRAQRSGHILQVSSVGGISAMANIGTYNASKWALEGLSQALAQEVADFGIKVTIIEPGGYATDWHGSSAKHATRHPAYDGARERGPGQRRPRPGFTPGDPVASSRAVLAVVDTENPPLRLFLGKLPLGIATREYESRLASWREWQPLAVAAHGDDDA
;
A
#
# COMPACT_ATOMS: atom_id res chain seq x y z
N MET A 1 22.82 6.53 10.80
CA MET A 1 22.12 7.06 12.01
C MET A 1 20.77 6.35 12.12
N PRO A 2 20.30 6.04 13.32
CA PRO A 2 18.95 5.50 13.52
C PRO A 2 17.90 6.41 12.90
N LYS A 3 16.84 5.83 12.33
CA LYS A 3 15.72 6.52 11.70
C LYS A 3 14.47 6.47 12.59
N THR A 4 13.59 7.43 12.42
CA THR A 4 12.26 7.44 13.05
C THR A 4 11.20 7.10 12.02
N TRP A 5 10.43 6.05 12.30
CA TRP A 5 9.38 5.55 11.45
C TRP A 5 7.99 5.87 12.00
N PHE A 6 7.06 6.14 11.11
CA PHE A 6 5.63 6.12 11.39
C PHE A 6 4.99 5.04 10.53
N ILE A 7 4.39 4.01 11.14
CA ILE A 7 3.86 2.85 10.41
C ILE A 7 2.39 2.65 10.73
N THR A 8 1.52 2.71 9.70
CA THR A 8 0.10 2.43 9.87
C THR A 8 -0.20 0.94 9.76
N GLY A 9 -1.13 0.45 10.60
CA GLY A 9 -1.53 -0.96 10.58
C GLY A 9 -0.44 -1.92 11.05
N ALA A 10 0.27 -1.57 12.13
CA ALA A 10 1.40 -2.33 12.67
C ALA A 10 1.02 -3.56 13.52
N SER A 11 -0.26 -3.87 13.68
CA SER A 11 -0.71 -4.99 14.54
C SER A 11 -0.39 -6.37 13.97
N ARG A 12 -0.23 -6.51 12.63
CA ARG A 12 -0.02 -7.78 11.94
C ARG A 12 0.54 -7.60 10.53
N GLY A 13 0.90 -8.71 9.88
CA GLY A 13 1.37 -8.74 8.49
C GLY A 13 2.59 -7.86 8.26
N PHE A 14 2.67 -7.23 7.10
CA PHE A 14 3.81 -6.39 6.73
C PHE A 14 4.12 -5.29 7.75
N GLY A 15 3.08 -4.57 8.20
CA GLY A 15 3.29 -3.47 9.16
C GLY A 15 3.96 -3.92 10.43
N ARG A 16 3.60 -5.11 10.95
CA ARG A 16 4.24 -5.68 12.14
C ARG A 16 5.68 -6.12 11.87
N GLU A 17 5.92 -6.85 10.79
CA GLU A 17 7.24 -7.36 10.45
C GLU A 17 8.23 -6.22 10.14
N TRP A 18 7.77 -5.17 9.47
CA TRP A 18 8.61 -4.01 9.19
C TRP A 18 8.86 -3.16 10.44
N THR A 19 7.89 -3.11 11.37
CA THR A 19 8.08 -2.51 12.71
C THR A 19 9.17 -3.24 13.47
N ILE A 20 9.09 -4.58 13.55
CA ILE A 20 10.09 -5.42 14.23
C ILE A 20 11.47 -5.20 13.60
N ALA A 21 11.56 -5.26 12.27
CA ALA A 21 12.83 -5.13 11.57
C ALA A 21 13.49 -3.76 11.74
N ALA A 22 12.71 -2.67 11.76
CA ALA A 22 13.20 -1.33 12.05
C ALA A 22 13.73 -1.23 13.49
N LEU A 23 12.96 -1.74 14.46
CA LEU A 23 13.35 -1.75 15.88
C LEU A 23 14.58 -2.62 16.15
N ASP A 24 14.67 -3.82 15.54
CA ASP A 24 15.83 -4.71 15.66
C ASP A 24 17.11 -4.06 15.09
N ARG A 25 16.97 -3.24 14.05
CA ARG A 25 18.07 -2.46 13.49
C ARG A 25 18.54 -1.29 14.39
N GLY A 26 17.76 -0.93 15.41
CA GLY A 26 18.05 0.18 16.31
C GLY A 26 17.34 1.48 15.97
N ASP A 27 16.39 1.46 15.04
CA ASP A 27 15.52 2.59 14.72
C ASP A 27 14.43 2.78 15.79
N SER A 28 13.72 3.92 15.73
CA SER A 28 12.53 4.19 16.54
C SER A 28 11.26 4.12 15.69
N VAL A 29 10.16 3.62 16.24
CA VAL A 29 8.92 3.41 15.49
C VAL A 29 7.71 3.93 16.25
N ALA A 30 6.95 4.86 15.68
CA ALA A 30 5.57 5.12 16.03
C ALA A 30 4.70 4.09 15.29
N ALA A 31 4.26 3.07 16.00
CA ALA A 31 3.49 1.96 15.48
C ALA A 31 2.00 2.18 15.75
N THR A 32 1.17 2.20 14.69
CA THR A 32 -0.25 2.47 14.87
C THR A 32 -1.10 1.22 14.66
N ALA A 33 -2.11 1.07 15.51
CA ALA A 33 -3.13 0.03 15.42
C ALA A 33 -4.47 0.56 15.95
N ARG A 34 -5.60 -0.05 15.52
CA ARG A 34 -6.91 0.27 16.10
C ARG A 34 -7.04 -0.18 17.54
N ASP A 35 -6.35 -1.26 17.88
CA ASP A 35 -6.19 -1.77 19.23
C ASP A 35 -4.69 -1.87 19.54
N THR A 36 -4.21 -1.03 20.44
CA THR A 36 -2.80 -0.95 20.82
C THR A 36 -2.33 -2.13 21.67
N ALA A 37 -3.23 -2.86 22.33
CA ALA A 37 -2.87 -4.08 23.07
C ALA A 37 -2.20 -5.14 22.17
N THR A 38 -2.46 -5.10 20.85
CA THR A 38 -1.79 -5.95 19.86
C THR A 38 -0.29 -5.65 19.67
N LEU A 39 0.20 -4.60 20.30
CA LEU A 39 1.61 -4.15 20.24
C LEU A 39 2.34 -4.29 21.59
N ASP A 40 1.67 -4.77 22.65
CA ASP A 40 2.22 -4.80 24.01
C ASP A 40 3.50 -5.62 24.10
N ASP A 41 3.59 -6.75 23.40
CA ASP A 41 4.79 -7.57 23.32
C ASP A 41 5.98 -6.85 22.67
N LEU A 42 5.70 -5.96 21.71
CA LEU A 42 6.74 -5.13 21.11
C LEU A 42 7.17 -4.01 22.06
N VAL A 43 6.24 -3.44 22.81
CA VAL A 43 6.54 -2.45 23.85
C VAL A 43 7.42 -3.07 24.94
N GLU A 44 7.08 -4.26 25.39
CA GLU A 44 7.88 -5.00 26.39
C GLU A 44 9.30 -5.29 25.87
N ARG A 45 9.42 -5.68 24.60
CA ARG A 45 10.71 -6.05 23.99
C ARG A 45 11.60 -4.84 23.68
N PHE A 46 11.04 -3.72 23.22
CA PHE A 46 11.80 -2.61 22.65
C PHE A 46 11.80 -1.32 23.47
N GLY A 47 10.96 -1.23 24.50
CA GLY A 47 10.92 -0.09 25.43
C GLY A 47 10.66 1.24 24.73
N ASP A 48 11.44 2.24 25.04
CA ASP A 48 11.26 3.63 24.57
C ASP A 48 11.47 3.83 23.05
N ARG A 49 11.92 2.80 22.34
CA ARG A 49 12.09 2.88 20.89
C ARG A 49 10.80 2.64 20.10
N ILE A 50 9.75 2.14 20.74
CA ILE A 50 8.43 2.01 20.15
C ILE A 50 7.41 2.90 20.85
N LEU A 51 6.65 3.66 20.08
CA LEU A 51 5.50 4.44 20.54
C LEU A 51 4.22 3.81 19.97
N PRO A 52 3.46 3.03 20.76
CA PRO A 52 2.18 2.50 20.30
C PRO A 52 1.14 3.62 20.28
N LEU A 53 0.45 3.79 19.16
CA LEU A 53 -0.56 4.81 18.97
C LEU A 53 -1.86 4.19 18.45
N ARG A 54 -2.98 4.55 19.06
CA ARG A 54 -4.30 4.14 18.55
C ARG A 54 -4.64 4.98 17.33
N LEU A 55 -4.97 4.31 16.22
CA LEU A 55 -5.37 4.99 14.99
C LEU A 55 -6.30 4.10 14.16
N ASP A 56 -7.45 4.67 13.75
CA ASP A 56 -8.20 4.25 12.59
C ASP A 56 -7.94 5.28 11.49
N VAL A 57 -7.32 4.87 10.40
CA VAL A 57 -6.93 5.76 9.30
C VAL A 57 -8.12 6.34 8.52
N THR A 58 -9.34 5.96 8.84
CA THR A 58 -10.56 6.58 8.30
C THR A 58 -10.99 7.82 9.07
N ASP A 59 -10.35 8.10 10.21
CA ASP A 59 -10.55 9.30 11.00
C ASP A 59 -9.44 10.33 10.69
N ARG A 60 -9.74 11.28 9.83
CA ARG A 60 -8.79 12.30 9.38
C ARG A 60 -8.19 13.14 10.53
N GLU A 61 -9.02 13.49 11.52
CA GLU A 61 -8.53 14.29 12.66
C GLU A 61 -7.57 13.48 13.53
N ALA A 62 -7.87 12.20 13.74
CA ALA A 62 -6.99 11.28 14.43
C ALA A 62 -5.67 11.06 13.68
N ASP A 63 -5.67 11.00 12.34
CA ASP A 63 -4.45 10.89 11.54
C ASP A 63 -3.51 12.07 11.81
N PHE A 64 -4.02 13.30 11.72
CA PHE A 64 -3.22 14.51 11.96
C PHE A 64 -2.71 14.60 13.41
N ALA A 65 -3.55 14.27 14.39
CA ALA A 65 -3.16 14.26 15.80
C ALA A 65 -2.09 13.19 16.08
N THR A 66 -2.23 12.01 15.49
CA THR A 66 -1.35 10.87 15.74
C THR A 66 0.03 11.07 15.10
N VAL A 67 0.09 11.59 13.87
CA VAL A 67 1.36 11.94 13.20
C VAL A 67 2.08 13.03 13.96
N ARG A 68 1.37 14.08 14.41
CA ARG A 68 1.94 15.13 15.25
C ARG A 68 2.53 14.57 16.54
N ARG A 69 1.78 13.73 17.25
CA ARG A 69 2.24 13.10 18.48
C ARG A 69 3.51 12.26 18.29
N ALA A 70 3.61 11.55 17.17
CA ALA A 70 4.82 10.79 16.82
C ALA A 70 6.03 11.71 16.61
N GLN A 71 5.83 12.82 15.89
CA GLN A 71 6.87 13.81 15.65
C GLN A 71 7.29 14.52 16.94
N GLU A 72 6.36 14.91 17.79
CA GLU A 72 6.65 15.53 19.09
C GLU A 72 7.43 14.59 20.03
N HIS A 73 7.11 13.30 20.01
CA HIS A 73 7.75 12.30 20.87
C HIS A 73 9.19 12.02 20.45
N PHE A 74 9.45 11.84 19.15
CA PHE A 74 10.78 11.48 18.64
C PHE A 74 11.57 12.68 18.10
N GLY A 75 10.96 13.85 17.99
CA GLY A 75 11.59 15.07 17.47
C GLY A 75 11.74 15.11 15.94
N ARG A 76 11.50 14.00 15.23
CA ARG A 76 11.62 13.89 13.79
C ARG A 76 10.79 12.74 13.22
N LEU A 77 10.57 12.76 11.90
CA LEU A 77 10.05 11.64 11.12
C LEU A 77 10.96 11.43 9.91
N ASP A 78 11.47 10.21 9.71
CA ASP A 78 12.32 9.89 8.56
C ASP A 78 11.60 9.02 7.54
N VAL A 79 10.77 8.10 8.00
CA VAL A 79 10.05 7.15 7.16
C VAL A 79 8.58 7.11 7.56
N VAL A 80 7.70 7.30 6.59
CA VAL A 80 6.25 7.16 6.77
C VAL A 80 5.76 5.99 5.94
N VAL A 81 5.17 4.98 6.57
CA VAL A 81 4.70 3.77 5.90
C VAL A 81 3.18 3.71 5.97
N ASN A 82 2.53 4.01 4.87
CA ASN A 82 1.10 3.83 4.69
C ASN A 82 0.81 2.37 4.32
N ASN A 83 0.71 1.53 5.36
CA ASN A 83 0.49 0.09 5.19
C ASN A 83 -0.94 -0.34 5.53
N ALA A 84 -1.66 0.40 6.36
CA ALA A 84 -3.04 0.06 6.72
C ALA A 84 -3.93 -0.12 5.48
N GLY A 85 -4.58 -1.25 5.37
CA GLY A 85 -5.42 -1.58 4.23
C GLY A 85 -5.99 -2.98 4.32
N TYR A 86 -7.02 -3.25 3.52
CA TYR A 86 -7.64 -4.57 3.43
C TYR A 86 -8.16 -4.85 2.02
N GLY A 87 -8.55 -6.10 1.75
CA GLY A 87 -9.16 -6.50 0.49
C GLY A 87 -10.67 -6.72 0.63
N GLN A 88 -11.47 -6.07 -0.21
CA GLN A 88 -12.88 -6.36 -0.42
C GLN A 88 -13.01 -7.35 -1.56
N PHE A 89 -13.61 -8.51 -1.29
CA PHE A 89 -13.86 -9.56 -2.26
C PHE A 89 -15.33 -9.57 -2.67
N GLY A 90 -15.58 -9.59 -3.96
CA GLY A 90 -16.90 -9.65 -4.59
C GLY A 90 -16.80 -9.27 -6.06
N MET A 91 -17.70 -9.80 -6.88
CA MET A 91 -17.90 -9.32 -8.24
C MET A 91 -18.47 -7.90 -8.19
N ILE A 92 -18.27 -7.09 -9.21
CA ILE A 92 -18.66 -5.67 -9.21
C ILE A 92 -20.14 -5.49 -8.84
N GLU A 93 -21.02 -6.34 -9.37
CA GLU A 93 -22.47 -6.29 -9.10
C GLU A 93 -22.83 -6.68 -7.64
N GLU A 94 -21.96 -7.39 -6.95
CA GLU A 94 -22.18 -7.86 -5.58
C GLU A 94 -21.78 -6.83 -4.53
N ILE A 95 -20.98 -5.84 -4.92
CA ILE A 95 -20.44 -4.84 -4.00
C ILE A 95 -21.50 -3.77 -3.70
N THR A 96 -21.83 -3.63 -2.45
CA THR A 96 -22.70 -2.55 -1.99
C THR A 96 -21.99 -1.20 -2.00
N GLU A 97 -22.75 -0.10 -2.04
CA GLU A 97 -22.20 1.26 -1.93
C GLU A 97 -21.34 1.42 -0.66
N GLN A 98 -21.82 0.91 0.46
CA GLN A 98 -21.11 1.00 1.74
C GLN A 98 -19.77 0.26 1.71
N GLU A 99 -19.72 -0.93 1.12
CA GLU A 99 -18.47 -1.71 0.98
C GLU A 99 -17.49 -1.01 0.06
N ALA A 100 -17.97 -0.48 -1.07
CA ALA A 100 -17.12 0.29 -1.99
C ALA A 100 -16.53 1.53 -1.31
N ARG A 101 -17.35 2.35 -0.66
CA ARG A 101 -16.89 3.54 0.07
C ARG A 101 -15.88 3.18 1.16
N ALA A 102 -16.18 2.19 2.00
CA ALA A 102 -15.29 1.76 3.08
C ALA A 102 -13.93 1.26 2.58
N GLN A 103 -13.89 0.61 1.39
CA GLN A 103 -12.64 0.21 0.76
C GLN A 103 -11.77 1.42 0.39
N PHE A 104 -12.37 2.46 -0.18
CA PHE A 104 -11.67 3.70 -0.55
C PHE A 104 -11.28 4.54 0.66
N GLU A 105 -12.17 4.63 1.68
CA GLU A 105 -11.85 5.34 2.91
C GLU A 105 -10.56 4.83 3.56
N THR A 106 -10.40 3.50 3.64
CA THR A 106 -9.19 2.94 4.23
C THR A 106 -7.99 2.98 3.28
N ASN A 107 -8.15 2.47 2.03
CA ASN A 107 -7.02 2.18 1.16
C ASN A 107 -6.50 3.40 0.38
N LEU A 108 -7.29 4.48 0.30
CA LEU A 108 -6.93 5.69 -0.43
C LEU A 108 -6.99 6.94 0.46
N PHE A 109 -8.14 7.25 1.04
CA PHE A 109 -8.29 8.49 1.81
C PHE A 109 -7.46 8.46 3.09
N GLY A 110 -7.43 7.36 3.84
CA GLY A 110 -6.55 7.22 5.00
C GLY A 110 -5.07 7.41 4.65
N VAL A 111 -4.63 6.87 3.52
CA VAL A 111 -3.27 7.10 3.01
C VAL A 111 -3.03 8.57 2.69
N LEU A 112 -4.01 9.25 2.07
CA LEU A 112 -3.94 10.67 1.76
C LEU A 112 -3.83 11.51 3.03
N TRP A 113 -4.66 11.23 4.05
CA TRP A 113 -4.68 12.01 5.29
C TRP A 113 -3.38 11.87 6.09
N VAL A 114 -2.88 10.65 6.27
CA VAL A 114 -1.58 10.42 6.93
C VAL A 114 -0.45 11.09 6.15
N THR A 115 -0.46 11.00 4.82
CA THR A 115 0.54 11.67 3.97
C THR A 115 0.48 13.19 4.15
N GLN A 116 -0.72 13.79 4.08
CA GLN A 116 -0.90 15.23 4.31
C GLN A 116 -0.45 15.66 5.71
N ALA A 117 -0.71 14.85 6.73
CA ALA A 117 -0.29 15.14 8.10
C ALA A 117 1.23 15.12 8.26
N ALA A 118 1.93 14.22 7.54
CA ALA A 118 3.39 14.08 7.63
C ALA A 118 4.17 15.12 6.80
N LEU A 119 3.64 15.52 5.65
CA LEU A 119 4.31 16.41 4.69
C LEU A 119 4.87 17.71 5.28
N PRO A 120 4.16 18.45 6.16
CA PRO A 120 4.72 19.68 6.77
C PRO A 120 6.03 19.44 7.52
N PHE A 121 6.13 18.32 8.26
CA PHE A 121 7.32 17.95 9.02
C PHE A 121 8.46 17.54 8.10
N LEU A 122 8.20 16.65 7.14
CA LEU A 122 9.19 16.18 6.17
C LEU A 122 9.72 17.33 5.31
N ARG A 123 8.84 18.24 4.88
CA ARG A 123 9.22 19.44 4.12
C ARG A 123 10.10 20.38 4.94
N ALA A 124 9.76 20.62 6.21
CA ALA A 124 10.58 21.45 7.11
C ALA A 124 11.96 20.82 7.35
N GLN A 125 12.05 19.50 7.45
CA GLN A 125 13.30 18.74 7.58
C GLN A 125 14.11 18.71 6.28
N ARG A 126 13.49 19.00 5.11
CA ARG A 126 14.04 18.79 3.78
C ARG A 126 14.56 17.38 3.55
N SER A 127 13.91 16.43 4.16
CA SER A 127 14.25 15.01 4.06
C SER A 127 13.08 14.14 4.52
N GLY A 128 12.99 12.94 3.99
CA GLY A 128 12.03 11.93 4.38
C GLY A 128 11.80 10.90 3.29
N HIS A 129 11.18 9.78 3.64
CA HIS A 129 10.80 8.75 2.69
C HIS A 129 9.39 8.25 2.99
N ILE A 130 8.48 8.40 2.04
CA ILE A 130 7.10 7.93 2.14
C ILE A 130 6.99 6.60 1.37
N LEU A 131 6.63 5.53 2.09
CA LEU A 131 6.36 4.22 1.52
C LEU A 131 4.85 4.00 1.43
N GLN A 132 4.34 3.82 0.21
CA GLN A 132 2.93 3.59 -0.08
C GLN A 132 2.69 2.13 -0.41
N VAL A 133 2.04 1.39 0.47
CA VAL A 133 1.80 -0.05 0.24
C VAL A 133 0.62 -0.23 -0.71
N SER A 134 0.97 -0.42 -1.99
CA SER A 134 0.06 -0.76 -3.07
C SER A 134 -0.09 -2.30 -3.20
N SER A 135 -0.05 -2.79 -4.40
CA SER A 135 -0.15 -4.20 -4.75
C SER A 135 0.16 -4.38 -6.24
N VAL A 136 0.53 -5.57 -6.67
CA VAL A 136 0.44 -5.94 -8.09
C VAL A 136 -0.97 -5.73 -8.66
N GLY A 137 -2.00 -5.75 -7.78
CA GLY A 137 -3.39 -5.38 -8.11
C GLY A 137 -3.60 -3.90 -8.44
N GLY A 138 -2.63 -3.02 -8.17
CA GLY A 138 -2.59 -1.63 -8.63
C GLY A 138 -2.04 -1.48 -10.05
N ILE A 139 -1.55 -2.55 -10.66
CA ILE A 139 -1.02 -2.59 -12.03
C ILE A 139 -1.86 -3.46 -12.94
N SER A 140 -2.27 -4.64 -12.46
CA SER A 140 -3.07 -5.60 -13.20
C SER A 140 -4.31 -5.97 -12.39
N ALA A 141 -5.50 -5.65 -12.94
CA ALA A 141 -6.75 -5.91 -12.25
C ALA A 141 -7.17 -7.38 -12.38
N MET A 142 -7.80 -7.89 -11.34
CA MET A 142 -8.29 -9.26 -11.26
C MET A 142 -9.77 -9.28 -10.92
N ALA A 143 -10.51 -10.21 -11.50
CA ALA A 143 -11.91 -10.45 -11.14
C ALA A 143 -12.06 -10.77 -9.65
N ASN A 144 -13.22 -10.51 -9.10
CA ASN A 144 -13.58 -10.76 -7.69
C ASN A 144 -12.90 -9.85 -6.64
N ILE A 145 -12.05 -8.91 -7.06
CA ILE A 145 -11.43 -7.89 -6.20
C ILE A 145 -11.40 -6.51 -6.91
N GLY A 146 -12.43 -6.21 -7.71
CA GLY A 146 -12.44 -5.02 -8.57
C GLY A 146 -12.32 -3.71 -7.80
N THR A 147 -13.06 -3.53 -6.70
CA THR A 147 -13.00 -2.33 -5.85
C THR A 147 -11.64 -2.20 -5.13
N TYR A 148 -11.05 -3.31 -4.70
CA TYR A 148 -9.69 -3.31 -4.18
C TYR A 148 -8.68 -2.87 -5.24
N ASN A 149 -8.72 -3.47 -6.43
CA ASN A 149 -7.84 -3.06 -7.53
C ASN A 149 -8.01 -1.56 -7.80
N ALA A 150 -9.24 -1.06 -7.93
CA ALA A 150 -9.52 0.36 -8.18
C ALA A 150 -8.90 1.26 -7.08
N SER A 151 -9.00 0.88 -5.81
CA SER A 151 -8.38 1.63 -4.70
C SER A 151 -6.85 1.66 -4.80
N LYS A 152 -6.22 0.55 -5.24
CA LYS A 152 -4.77 0.50 -5.42
C LYS A 152 -4.30 1.23 -6.68
N TRP A 153 -5.07 1.19 -7.76
CA TRP A 153 -4.82 2.02 -8.96
C TRP A 153 -4.89 3.52 -8.64
N ALA A 154 -5.87 3.94 -7.85
CA ALA A 154 -5.96 5.32 -7.38
C ALA A 154 -4.73 5.71 -6.53
N LEU A 155 -4.27 4.82 -5.66
CA LEU A 155 -3.07 5.01 -4.85
C LEU A 155 -1.80 5.13 -5.73
N GLU A 156 -1.68 4.32 -6.79
CA GLU A 156 -0.57 4.42 -7.76
C GLU A 156 -0.48 5.81 -8.38
N GLY A 157 -1.62 6.30 -8.91
CA GLY A 157 -1.70 7.64 -9.52
C GLY A 157 -1.39 8.76 -8.53
N LEU A 158 -1.99 8.71 -7.33
CA LEU A 158 -1.73 9.65 -6.25
C LEU A 158 -0.26 9.69 -5.86
N SER A 159 0.36 8.52 -5.69
CA SER A 159 1.75 8.41 -5.25
C SER A 159 2.74 8.86 -6.32
N GLN A 160 2.44 8.60 -7.60
CA GLN A 160 3.25 9.10 -8.72
C GLN A 160 3.21 10.62 -8.84
N ALA A 161 2.06 11.24 -8.61
CA ALA A 161 1.93 12.70 -8.56
C ALA A 161 2.71 13.26 -7.37
N LEU A 162 2.49 12.70 -6.17
CA LEU A 162 3.19 13.11 -4.96
C LEU A 162 4.72 13.08 -5.12
N ALA A 163 5.26 12.04 -5.76
CA ALA A 163 6.71 11.93 -5.96
C ALA A 163 7.30 13.13 -6.74
N GLN A 164 6.54 13.66 -7.70
CA GLN A 164 6.94 14.83 -8.47
C GLN A 164 6.80 16.12 -7.65
N GLU A 165 5.72 16.23 -6.87
CA GLU A 165 5.41 17.43 -6.06
C GLU A 165 6.42 17.65 -4.92
N VAL A 166 7.01 16.58 -4.38
CA VAL A 166 7.86 16.65 -3.18
C VAL A 166 9.35 16.52 -3.45
N ALA A 167 9.75 16.32 -4.70
CA ALA A 167 11.14 16.09 -5.10
C ALA A 167 12.07 17.23 -4.66
N ASP A 168 11.67 18.48 -4.86
CA ASP A 168 12.46 19.67 -4.51
C ASP A 168 12.62 19.86 -2.99
N PHE A 169 11.85 19.16 -2.18
CA PHE A 169 11.97 19.14 -0.73
C PHE A 169 12.88 18.04 -0.20
N GLY A 170 13.51 17.25 -1.08
CA GLY A 170 14.34 16.10 -0.69
C GLY A 170 13.53 14.95 -0.08
N ILE A 171 12.22 14.90 -0.33
CA ILE A 171 11.33 13.83 0.13
C ILE A 171 11.24 12.77 -0.97
N LYS A 172 11.46 11.52 -0.59
CA LYS A 172 11.38 10.36 -1.47
C LYS A 172 10.02 9.70 -1.35
N VAL A 173 9.54 9.10 -2.43
CA VAL A 173 8.31 8.30 -2.44
C VAL A 173 8.62 6.96 -3.10
N THR A 174 8.26 5.87 -2.45
CA THR A 174 8.31 4.53 -3.05
C THR A 174 6.98 3.82 -2.88
N ILE A 175 6.44 3.33 -3.96
CA ILE A 175 5.25 2.49 -4.00
C ILE A 175 5.72 1.05 -3.86
N ILE A 176 5.27 0.37 -2.81
CA ILE A 176 5.56 -1.04 -2.57
C ILE A 176 4.44 -1.85 -3.19
N GLU A 177 4.78 -2.75 -4.09
CA GLU A 177 3.84 -3.53 -4.91
C GLU A 177 4.00 -5.03 -4.64
N PRO A 178 3.44 -5.55 -3.53
CA PRO A 178 3.52 -6.98 -3.22
C PRO A 178 2.72 -7.83 -4.20
N GLY A 179 3.25 -9.03 -4.46
CA GLY A 179 2.47 -10.15 -4.96
C GLY A 179 1.72 -10.87 -3.84
N GLY A 180 1.50 -12.17 -3.99
CA GLY A 180 0.90 -12.99 -2.93
C GLY A 180 1.90 -13.29 -1.81
N TYR A 181 1.57 -12.89 -0.59
CA TYR A 181 2.34 -13.11 0.64
C TYR A 181 1.52 -13.86 1.69
N ALA A 182 2.19 -14.59 2.57
CA ALA A 182 1.60 -15.27 3.72
C ALA A 182 1.25 -14.26 4.83
N THR A 183 0.35 -13.34 4.55
CA THR A 183 -0.21 -12.37 5.49
C THR A 183 -1.68 -12.69 5.76
N ASP A 184 -2.28 -12.00 6.73
CA ASP A 184 -3.70 -12.12 7.05
C ASP A 184 -4.64 -11.46 6.02
N TRP A 185 -4.11 -11.05 4.87
CA TRP A 185 -4.89 -10.36 3.83
C TRP A 185 -6.03 -11.20 3.24
N HIS A 186 -5.85 -12.54 3.13
CA HIS A 186 -6.88 -13.49 2.77
C HIS A 186 -7.66 -14.05 3.97
N GLY A 187 -7.23 -13.74 5.19
CA GLY A 187 -7.78 -14.23 6.44
C GLY A 187 -8.78 -13.24 7.06
N SER A 188 -8.61 -12.95 8.34
CA SER A 188 -9.53 -12.10 9.12
C SER A 188 -9.59 -10.64 8.64
N SER A 189 -8.61 -10.19 7.83
CA SER A 189 -8.64 -8.87 7.22
C SER A 189 -9.52 -8.79 5.97
N ALA A 190 -9.81 -9.90 5.31
CA ALA A 190 -10.63 -9.93 4.11
C ALA A 190 -12.10 -9.65 4.43
N LYS A 191 -12.71 -8.80 3.62
CA LYS A 191 -14.17 -8.62 3.61
C LYS A 191 -14.75 -9.25 2.35
N HIS A 192 -15.92 -9.85 2.48
CA HIS A 192 -16.57 -10.56 1.39
C HIS A 192 -17.99 -10.06 1.19
N ALA A 193 -18.32 -9.69 -0.03
CA ALA A 193 -19.68 -9.35 -0.42
C ALA A 193 -20.59 -10.59 -0.43
N THR A 194 -21.88 -10.36 -0.38
CA THR A 194 -22.88 -11.41 -0.55
C THR A 194 -22.82 -11.94 -1.99
N ARG A 195 -22.63 -13.24 -2.16
CA ARG A 195 -22.44 -13.85 -3.48
C ARG A 195 -23.73 -13.93 -4.27
N HIS A 196 -23.65 -13.64 -5.58
CA HIS A 196 -24.70 -13.87 -6.54
C HIS A 196 -24.38 -15.15 -7.37
N PRO A 197 -25.30 -16.12 -7.46
CA PRO A 197 -25.00 -17.42 -8.10
C PRO A 197 -24.60 -17.32 -9.57
N ALA A 198 -25.07 -16.30 -10.30
CA ALA A 198 -24.70 -16.08 -11.71
C ALA A 198 -23.19 -15.99 -11.95
N TYR A 199 -22.41 -15.64 -10.92
CA TYR A 199 -20.95 -15.49 -11.00
C TYR A 199 -20.14 -16.69 -10.52
N ASP A 200 -20.77 -17.78 -10.12
CA ASP A 200 -20.04 -18.94 -9.57
C ASP A 200 -19.05 -19.51 -10.59
N GLY A 201 -19.46 -19.67 -11.86
CA GLY A 201 -18.57 -20.12 -12.92
C GLY A 201 -17.40 -19.16 -13.22
N ALA A 202 -17.58 -17.84 -13.03
CA ALA A 202 -16.49 -16.89 -13.19
C ALA A 202 -15.51 -16.97 -12.01
N ARG A 203 -15.99 -17.22 -10.79
CA ARG A 203 -15.15 -17.43 -9.60
C ARG A 203 -14.30 -18.68 -9.71
N GLU A 204 -14.84 -19.75 -10.29
CA GLU A 204 -14.11 -21.00 -10.50
C GLU A 204 -12.95 -20.87 -11.49
N ARG A 205 -13.04 -19.95 -12.45
CA ARG A 205 -11.99 -19.67 -13.44
C ARG A 205 -11.01 -18.59 -13.03
N GLY A 206 -11.39 -17.71 -12.08
CA GLY A 206 -10.64 -16.52 -11.71
C GLY A 206 -9.50 -16.76 -10.70
N PRO A 207 -8.58 -15.81 -10.55
CA PRO A 207 -7.64 -15.78 -9.43
C PRO A 207 -8.43 -15.43 -8.16
N GLY A 208 -8.46 -16.27 -7.22
CA GLY A 208 -9.27 -16.15 -5.99
C GLY A 208 -9.98 -17.46 -5.67
N GLN A 209 -9.70 -18.50 -6.43
CA GLN A 209 -10.10 -19.86 -6.09
C GLN A 209 -9.57 -20.21 -4.69
N ARG A 210 -10.41 -20.88 -3.92
CA ARG A 210 -10.03 -21.49 -2.63
C ARG A 210 -8.94 -22.57 -2.76
N ARG A 211 -8.55 -22.95 -3.98
CA ARG A 211 -7.49 -23.92 -4.23
C ARG A 211 -6.18 -23.19 -4.48
N PRO A 212 -5.13 -23.49 -3.70
CA PRO A 212 -3.80 -23.02 -4.00
C PRO A 212 -3.44 -23.40 -5.44
N ARG A 213 -2.90 -22.47 -6.23
CA ARG A 213 -2.36 -22.82 -7.55
C ARG A 213 -1.25 -23.84 -7.32
N PRO A 214 -1.24 -24.98 -8.03
CA PRO A 214 -0.14 -25.95 -7.91
C PRO A 214 1.20 -25.23 -8.11
N GLY A 215 2.14 -25.40 -7.17
CA GLY A 215 3.46 -24.78 -7.22
C GLY A 215 3.55 -23.32 -6.79
N PHE A 216 2.43 -22.68 -6.36
CA PHE A 216 2.50 -21.35 -5.78
C PHE A 216 2.80 -21.41 -4.28
N THR A 217 3.91 -20.82 -3.89
CA THR A 217 4.26 -20.58 -2.49
C THR A 217 4.17 -19.08 -2.23
N PRO A 218 3.34 -18.64 -1.27
CA PRO A 218 3.28 -17.23 -0.86
C PRO A 218 4.65 -16.75 -0.39
N GLY A 219 4.95 -15.46 -0.63
CA GLY A 219 6.14 -14.82 -0.07
C GLY A 219 6.07 -14.78 1.46
N ASP A 220 7.23 -14.78 2.10
CA ASP A 220 7.37 -14.62 3.54
C ASP A 220 7.39 -13.12 3.90
N PRO A 221 6.41 -12.62 4.72
CA PRO A 221 6.40 -11.22 5.13
C PRO A 221 7.64 -10.82 5.94
N VAL A 222 8.23 -11.73 6.73
CA VAL A 222 9.50 -11.47 7.44
C VAL A 222 10.61 -11.18 6.44
N ALA A 223 10.74 -12.00 5.41
CA ALA A 223 11.77 -11.82 4.37
C ALA A 223 11.62 -10.50 3.60
N SER A 224 10.40 -9.96 3.49
CA SER A 224 10.13 -8.67 2.83
C SER A 224 10.80 -7.49 3.53
N SER A 225 11.02 -7.58 4.84
CA SER A 225 11.62 -6.52 5.65
C SER A 225 13.01 -6.12 5.14
N ARG A 226 13.78 -7.10 4.65
CA ARG A 226 15.12 -6.83 4.07
C ARG A 226 15.04 -5.88 2.88
N ALA A 227 14.06 -6.07 2.00
CA ALA A 227 13.87 -5.21 0.83
C ALA A 227 13.41 -3.79 1.24
N VAL A 228 12.52 -3.69 2.22
CA VAL A 228 12.02 -2.41 2.72
C VAL A 228 13.13 -1.63 3.43
N LEU A 229 13.92 -2.26 4.28
CA LEU A 229 15.06 -1.61 4.91
C LEU A 229 16.09 -1.14 3.87
N ALA A 230 16.38 -1.97 2.86
CA ALA A 230 17.32 -1.62 1.80
C ALA A 230 16.85 -0.43 0.97
N VAL A 231 15.56 -0.38 0.57
CA VAL A 231 15.03 0.76 -0.21
C VAL A 231 15.03 2.05 0.59
N VAL A 232 14.77 1.99 1.90
CA VAL A 232 14.83 3.15 2.79
C VAL A 232 16.24 3.70 2.94
N ASP A 233 17.25 2.84 2.86
CA ASP A 233 18.66 3.24 2.95
C ASP A 233 19.26 3.68 1.61
N THR A 234 18.55 3.42 0.50
CA THR A 234 19.01 3.79 -0.84
C THR A 234 18.94 5.32 -1.03
N GLU A 235 20.02 5.91 -1.54
CA GLU A 235 20.07 7.35 -1.82
C GLU A 235 19.05 7.75 -2.88
N ASN A 236 18.96 7.00 -3.97
CA ASN A 236 18.02 7.20 -5.07
C ASN A 236 17.11 5.97 -5.23
N PRO A 237 16.09 5.83 -4.35
CA PRO A 237 15.19 4.68 -4.40
C PRO A 237 14.29 4.72 -5.65
N PRO A 238 13.87 3.57 -6.16
CA PRO A 238 12.90 3.53 -7.24
C PRO A 238 11.54 4.05 -6.78
N LEU A 239 10.78 4.66 -7.70
CA LEU A 239 9.39 5.01 -7.41
C LEU A 239 8.54 3.75 -7.14
N ARG A 240 8.83 2.62 -7.79
CA ARG A 240 8.09 1.35 -7.64
C ARG A 240 9.02 0.21 -7.27
N LEU A 241 8.61 -0.56 -6.27
CA LEU A 241 9.34 -1.73 -5.81
C LEU A 241 8.41 -2.93 -5.72
N PHE A 242 8.58 -3.88 -6.61
CA PHE A 242 7.91 -5.18 -6.50
C PHE A 242 8.43 -5.99 -5.32
N LEU A 243 7.52 -6.62 -4.58
CA LEU A 243 7.89 -7.65 -3.62
C LEU A 243 7.39 -9.01 -4.06
N GLY A 244 8.30 -9.99 -4.08
CA GLY A 244 8.02 -11.37 -4.44
C GLY A 244 8.37 -11.71 -5.89
N LYS A 245 8.21 -12.99 -6.23
CA LYS A 245 8.67 -13.56 -7.52
C LYS A 245 7.74 -13.30 -8.70
N LEU A 246 6.45 -13.05 -8.45
CA LEU A 246 5.42 -12.98 -9.50
C LEU A 246 5.16 -11.59 -10.07
N PRO A 247 5.25 -10.48 -9.30
CA PRO A 247 4.76 -9.18 -9.76
C PRO A 247 5.41 -8.70 -11.06
N LEU A 248 6.72 -8.84 -11.21
CA LEU A 248 7.41 -8.41 -12.44
C LEU A 248 6.84 -9.09 -13.69
N GLY A 249 6.67 -10.42 -13.65
CA GLY A 249 6.12 -11.15 -14.79
C GLY A 249 4.64 -10.84 -15.07
N ILE A 250 3.86 -10.48 -14.04
CA ILE A 250 2.46 -10.03 -14.21
C ILE A 250 2.47 -8.65 -14.87
N ALA A 251 3.24 -7.71 -14.34
CA ALA A 251 3.33 -6.35 -14.86
C ALA A 251 3.84 -6.32 -16.30
N THR A 252 4.90 -7.09 -16.61
CA THR A 252 5.44 -7.17 -17.97
C THR A 252 4.35 -7.58 -18.98
N ARG A 253 3.65 -8.68 -18.72
CA ARG A 253 2.58 -9.14 -19.62
C ARG A 253 1.43 -8.14 -19.76
N GLU A 254 1.05 -7.49 -18.65
CA GLU A 254 -0.01 -6.48 -18.66
C GLU A 254 0.37 -5.28 -19.54
N TYR A 255 1.59 -4.74 -19.35
CA TYR A 255 2.05 -3.58 -20.12
C TYR A 255 2.31 -3.92 -21.58
N GLU A 256 2.84 -5.09 -21.89
CA GLU A 256 3.02 -5.56 -23.28
C GLU A 256 1.66 -5.68 -23.99
N SER A 257 0.66 -6.26 -23.33
CA SER A 257 -0.71 -6.38 -23.87
C SER A 257 -1.34 -4.99 -24.13
N ARG A 258 -1.22 -4.07 -23.17
CA ARG A 258 -1.73 -2.69 -23.31
C ARG A 258 -1.02 -1.95 -24.44
N LEU A 259 0.31 -2.04 -24.51
CA LEU A 259 1.08 -1.38 -25.57
C LEU A 259 0.71 -1.93 -26.95
N ALA A 260 0.49 -3.24 -27.08
CA ALA A 260 0.04 -3.84 -28.34
C ALA A 260 -1.34 -3.28 -28.76
N SER A 261 -2.29 -3.27 -27.84
CA SER A 261 -3.63 -2.72 -28.10
C SER A 261 -3.59 -1.23 -28.43
N TRP A 262 -2.85 -0.42 -27.69
CA TRP A 262 -2.73 1.02 -27.96
C TRP A 262 -2.12 1.30 -29.33
N ARG A 263 -1.10 0.55 -29.74
CA ARG A 263 -0.49 0.69 -31.08
C ARG A 263 -1.46 0.28 -32.18
N GLU A 264 -2.22 -0.78 -31.99
CA GLU A 264 -3.26 -1.23 -32.93
C GLU A 264 -4.30 -0.15 -33.17
N TRP A 265 -4.76 0.52 -32.11
CA TRP A 265 -5.81 1.54 -32.19
C TRP A 265 -5.30 2.98 -32.36
N GLN A 266 -3.98 3.18 -32.40
CA GLN A 266 -3.36 4.50 -32.59
C GLN A 266 -3.86 5.25 -33.84
N PRO A 267 -4.08 4.62 -35.02
CA PRO A 267 -4.59 5.36 -36.18
C PRO A 267 -5.95 5.98 -35.93
N LEU A 268 -6.86 5.28 -35.24
CA LEU A 268 -8.17 5.83 -34.89
C LEU A 268 -8.05 6.96 -33.86
N ALA A 269 -7.16 6.83 -32.88
CA ALA A 269 -6.92 7.87 -31.88
C ALA A 269 -6.37 9.16 -32.52
N VAL A 270 -5.47 9.04 -33.50
CA VAL A 270 -4.96 10.19 -34.27
C VAL A 270 -6.07 10.84 -35.09
N ALA A 271 -6.88 10.03 -35.78
CA ALA A 271 -8.01 10.56 -36.56
C ALA A 271 -9.07 11.30 -35.69
N ALA A 272 -9.18 10.91 -34.39
CA ALA A 272 -10.05 11.58 -33.44
C ALA A 272 -9.56 12.97 -33.00
N HIS A 273 -8.29 13.32 -33.28
CA HIS A 273 -7.76 14.67 -33.01
C HIS A 273 -8.32 15.73 -33.97
N GLY A 274 -8.75 15.32 -35.16
CA GLY A 274 -9.14 16.20 -36.24
C GLY A 274 -7.97 16.54 -37.15
N ASP A 275 -8.26 16.98 -38.36
CA ASP A 275 -7.23 17.43 -39.30
C ASP A 275 -6.77 18.84 -38.91
N ASP A 276 -5.46 19.04 -38.77
CA ASP A 276 -4.83 20.35 -38.53
C ASP A 276 -4.95 21.29 -39.76
N ASP A 277 -5.54 20.81 -40.88
CA ASP A 277 -5.66 21.49 -42.17
C ASP A 277 -7.10 21.88 -42.48
N ALA A 278 -7.92 22.35 -41.51
CA ALA A 278 -9.25 22.90 -41.77
C ALA A 278 -9.30 24.41 -41.52
#